data_01f538b8b8d5c35dd6703ea0c630ecae
#
_entry.id   01f538b8b8d5c35dd6703ea0c630ecae
#
_cell.length_a   1.000
_cell.length_b   1.000
_cell.length_c   1.000
_cell.angle_alpha   90.00
_cell.angle_beta   90.00
_cell.angle_gamma   90.00
#
_symmetry.space_group_name_H-M   'P 1'
#
loop_
_entity.id
_entity.type
_entity.pdbx_description
1 polymer ?
#
loop_
_entity_poly.entity_id
_entity_poly.type
_entity_poly.pdbx_seq_one_letter_code
_entity_poly.pdbx_strand_id
1 'polypeptide(L)'
;MLSIVLAACGSESDPVDDVDNVSPDPVTSVSFAKGADISWASEMERDGVSFSDSKGGKDIFQVVKNLGMNSIRLRVWVNPLDPNGWSGQSDVVSMAKRAKEAGLAIMIDFHYSDIFADPGRQTIPSAWSSYSGSADKAASAVASHTTTVLNALKSAGVIPAWVQVGNETNNGMAWNAGKIDWNKSGSARYSDYVKLSNAGYDAVKQVFPDTPVIVHIANAFSAGEYDGWFFKEFKEAGGKFDIIGLSHYPMNESGKTWSQMNSLAISSIKTLASKQSCKVMICEVGVKPNTSDAANCLKSFFDSVKGLGPSVCAGVFYWEPEVDGKWKPAIYSKKGLVCDGWGAYDMGAFSSSGTTFTPITSILSCFSN
;
A
#
# COMPACT_ATOMS: atom_id res chain seq x y z
N MET A 1 60.27 35.94 51.86
CA MET A 1 59.53 35.87 50.60
C MET A 1 59.05 34.43 50.46
N LEU A 2 57.76 34.27 50.65
CA LEU A 2 57.14 32.95 50.63
C LEU A 2 56.37 32.83 49.29
N SER A 3 56.77 31.94 48.39
CA SER A 3 56.15 31.67 47.13
C SER A 3 55.08 30.61 47.33
N ILE A 4 53.83 31.01 47.08
CA ILE A 4 52.63 30.11 47.05
C ILE A 4 52.50 29.58 45.64
N VAL A 5 52.61 28.24 45.49
CA VAL A 5 52.28 27.54 44.24
C VAL A 5 50.81 27.16 44.32
N LEU A 6 49.98 27.73 43.43
CA LEU A 6 48.60 27.29 43.20
C LEU A 6 48.63 26.12 42.23
N ALA A 7 48.16 24.95 42.68
CA ALA A 7 47.82 23.84 41.82
C ALA A 7 46.41 24.04 41.22
N ALA A 8 46.31 24.14 39.90
CA ALA A 8 45.06 24.13 39.17
C ALA A 8 44.67 22.66 38.92
N CYS A 9 43.52 22.21 39.50
CA CYS A 9 42.84 20.98 39.10
C CYS A 9 42.12 21.24 37.77
N GLY A 10 42.65 20.68 36.70
CA GLY A 10 41.91 20.55 35.44
C GLY A 10 40.94 19.38 35.56
N SER A 11 39.66 19.62 35.46
CA SER A 11 38.66 18.59 35.23
C SER A 11 38.71 18.20 33.75
N GLU A 12 39.23 17.02 33.48
CA GLU A 12 39.01 16.37 32.17
C GLU A 12 37.55 16.03 32.06
N SER A 13 36.86 16.70 31.15
CA SER A 13 35.56 16.28 30.67
C SER A 13 35.77 15.17 29.64
N ASP A 14 35.32 13.95 29.98
CA ASP A 14 35.22 12.88 29.01
C ASP A 14 34.49 13.34 27.76
N PRO A 15 34.98 12.99 26.56
CA PRO A 15 34.20 13.26 25.33
C PRO A 15 32.91 12.44 25.41
N VAL A 16 31.79 13.12 25.45
CA VAL A 16 30.48 12.52 25.18
C VAL A 16 30.55 12.05 23.74
N ASP A 17 30.63 10.73 23.53
CA ASP A 17 30.42 10.13 22.22
C ASP A 17 29.02 10.57 21.74
N ASP A 18 28.97 11.58 20.87
CA ASP A 18 27.85 11.85 20.05
C ASP A 18 27.62 10.60 19.18
N VAL A 19 26.78 9.69 19.67
CA VAL A 19 26.26 8.60 18.85
C VAL A 19 25.44 9.31 17.76
N ASP A 20 26.10 9.53 16.61
CA ASP A 20 25.44 10.02 15.40
C ASP A 20 24.23 9.13 15.15
N ASN A 21 23.07 9.66 15.45
CA ASN A 21 21.78 9.02 15.19
C ASN A 21 21.49 9.14 13.69
N VAL A 22 22.35 8.49 12.89
CA VAL A 22 22.24 8.48 11.44
C VAL A 22 20.99 7.65 11.10
N SER A 23 19.97 8.33 10.62
CA SER A 23 18.77 7.65 10.10
C SER A 23 19.18 6.65 9.01
N PRO A 24 18.70 5.40 9.04
CA PRO A 24 19.09 4.40 8.06
C PRO A 24 18.75 4.82 6.63
N ASP A 25 19.52 4.33 5.67
CA ASP A 25 19.23 4.55 4.26
C ASP A 25 17.87 3.96 3.87
N PRO A 26 17.15 4.59 2.94
CA PRO A 26 15.88 4.05 2.45
C PRO A 26 16.08 2.69 1.79
N VAL A 27 15.20 1.72 2.11
CA VAL A 27 15.15 0.43 1.42
C VAL A 27 14.39 0.60 0.10
N THR A 28 15.13 0.78 -0.98
CA THR A 28 14.57 1.06 -2.31
C THR A 28 14.21 -0.18 -3.13
N SER A 29 14.63 -1.37 -2.68
CA SER A 29 14.29 -2.65 -3.31
C SER A 29 14.44 -3.82 -2.35
N VAL A 30 13.64 -4.85 -2.57
CA VAL A 30 13.76 -6.17 -1.94
C VAL A 30 13.58 -7.23 -3.01
N SER A 31 14.19 -8.41 -2.83
CA SER A 31 14.10 -9.51 -3.80
C SER A 31 12.67 -10.02 -3.96
N PHE A 32 11.92 -10.12 -2.85
CA PHE A 32 10.50 -10.47 -2.79
C PHE A 32 9.86 -9.70 -1.63
N ALA A 33 8.86 -8.89 -1.92
CA ALA A 33 8.14 -8.14 -0.91
C ALA A 33 7.25 -9.06 -0.07
N LYS A 34 7.44 -9.02 1.24
CA LYS A 34 6.59 -9.62 2.25
C LYS A 34 6.01 -8.47 3.05
N GLY A 35 4.83 -8.03 2.69
CA GLY A 35 4.33 -6.74 3.15
C GLY A 35 2.97 -6.77 3.83
N ALA A 36 2.64 -5.64 4.44
CA ALA A 36 1.32 -5.30 4.94
C ALA A 36 0.96 -3.87 4.53
N ASP A 37 -0.30 -3.66 4.16
CA ASP A 37 -0.90 -2.33 4.20
C ASP A 37 -1.29 -2.05 5.65
N ILE A 38 -0.71 -0.99 6.24
CA ILE A 38 -0.97 -0.60 7.63
C ILE A 38 -1.49 0.84 7.72
N SER A 39 -2.26 1.22 6.73
CA SER A 39 -2.71 2.62 6.56
C SER A 39 -3.68 3.10 7.66
N TRP A 40 -4.30 2.21 8.43
CA TRP A 40 -5.11 2.57 9.59
C TRP A 40 -4.30 2.88 10.85
N ALA A 41 -3.04 2.46 10.92
CA ALA A 41 -2.29 2.44 12.18
C ALA A 41 -2.18 3.81 12.85
N SER A 42 -1.94 4.88 12.11
CA SER A 42 -1.86 6.25 12.67
C SER A 42 -3.19 6.70 13.30
N GLU A 43 -4.31 6.37 12.67
CA GLU A 43 -5.64 6.68 13.19
C GLU A 43 -5.99 5.81 14.40
N MET A 44 -5.62 4.53 14.37
CA MET A 44 -5.78 3.61 15.51
C MET A 44 -4.99 4.10 16.73
N GLU A 45 -3.72 4.49 16.53
CA GLU A 45 -2.87 5.04 17.59
C GLU A 45 -3.47 6.32 18.18
N ARG A 46 -4.02 7.22 17.35
CA ARG A 46 -4.73 8.40 17.83
C ARG A 46 -5.95 8.04 18.67
N ASP A 47 -6.68 6.99 18.33
CA ASP A 47 -7.84 6.50 19.08
C ASP A 47 -7.44 5.70 20.34
N GLY A 48 -6.14 5.69 20.68
CA GLY A 48 -5.61 5.07 21.90
C GLY A 48 -5.29 3.58 21.75
N VAL A 49 -5.26 3.07 20.53
CA VAL A 49 -4.80 1.70 20.26
C VAL A 49 -3.29 1.62 20.45
N SER A 50 -2.85 0.53 21.06
CA SER A 50 -1.43 0.15 21.16
C SER A 50 -1.22 -1.20 20.47
N PHE A 51 -0.05 -1.38 19.88
CA PHE A 51 0.33 -2.63 19.24
C PHE A 51 1.36 -3.38 20.07
N SER A 52 1.29 -4.70 20.12
CA SER A 52 2.30 -5.52 20.81
C SER A 52 2.41 -6.89 20.16
N ASP A 53 3.57 -7.54 20.35
CA ASP A 53 3.79 -8.93 19.96
C ASP A 53 4.56 -9.71 21.04
N SER A 54 4.70 -11.01 20.85
CA SER A 54 5.42 -11.90 21.76
C SER A 54 6.95 -11.71 21.77
N LYS A 55 7.50 -10.91 20.83
CA LYS A 55 8.92 -10.59 20.70
C LYS A 55 9.28 -9.23 21.30
N GLY A 56 8.31 -8.58 21.97
CA GLY A 56 8.49 -7.29 22.66
C GLY A 56 8.34 -6.06 21.79
N GLY A 57 7.82 -6.21 20.56
CA GLY A 57 7.42 -5.09 19.70
C GLY A 57 6.27 -4.31 20.34
N LYS A 58 6.37 -2.99 20.34
CA LYS A 58 5.36 -2.05 20.87
C LYS A 58 4.96 -0.97 19.88
N ASP A 59 5.59 -0.96 18.73
CA ASP A 59 5.31 -0.10 17.59
C ASP A 59 4.89 -0.99 16.42
N ILE A 60 3.89 -0.58 15.62
CA ILE A 60 3.36 -1.40 14.53
C ILE A 60 4.44 -1.78 13.50
N PHE A 61 5.40 -0.89 13.23
CA PHE A 61 6.48 -1.17 12.28
C PHE A 61 7.43 -2.24 12.82
N GLN A 62 7.71 -2.23 14.13
CA GLN A 62 8.48 -3.29 14.76
C GLN A 62 7.70 -4.62 14.80
N VAL A 63 6.40 -4.57 15.07
CA VAL A 63 5.54 -5.77 15.07
C VAL A 63 5.52 -6.42 13.70
N VAL A 64 5.33 -5.67 12.61
CA VAL A 64 5.33 -6.25 11.24
C VAL A 64 6.71 -6.80 10.87
N LYS A 65 7.81 -6.17 11.30
CA LYS A 65 9.16 -6.75 11.14
C LYS A 65 9.33 -8.07 11.89
N ASN A 66 8.84 -8.13 13.12
CA ASN A 66 8.92 -9.33 13.97
C ASN A 66 8.10 -10.50 13.39
N LEU A 67 7.06 -10.20 12.58
CA LEU A 67 6.33 -11.18 11.78
C LEU A 67 7.11 -11.69 10.55
N GLY A 68 8.27 -11.11 10.25
CA GLY A 68 9.10 -11.45 9.10
C GLY A 68 8.78 -10.66 7.84
N MET A 69 7.96 -9.63 7.94
CA MET A 69 7.68 -8.71 6.84
C MET A 69 8.85 -7.74 6.63
N ASN A 70 9.07 -7.34 5.39
CA ASN A 70 10.15 -6.45 4.96
C ASN A 70 9.65 -5.20 4.24
N SER A 71 8.34 -5.07 4.09
CA SER A 71 7.71 -4.01 3.30
C SER A 71 6.39 -3.57 3.91
N ILE A 72 6.01 -2.32 3.68
CA ILE A 72 4.67 -1.80 3.98
C ILE A 72 4.08 -1.10 2.75
N ARG A 73 2.74 -1.03 2.71
CA ARG A 73 1.96 -0.25 1.77
C ARG A 73 1.21 0.83 2.53
N LEU A 74 1.18 2.05 1.99
CA LEU A 74 0.49 3.21 2.54
C LEU A 74 -0.37 3.84 1.47
N ARG A 75 -1.69 3.88 1.70
CA ARG A 75 -2.62 4.56 0.79
C ARG A 75 -2.53 6.08 0.94
N VAL A 76 -2.82 6.77 -0.15
CA VAL A 76 -2.85 8.24 -0.19
C VAL A 76 -4.20 8.71 -0.73
N TRP A 77 -4.90 9.51 0.06
CA TRP A 77 -6.09 10.25 -0.33
C TRP A 77 -5.74 11.71 -0.66
N VAL A 78 -6.57 12.34 -1.50
CA VAL A 78 -6.33 13.73 -1.94
C VAL A 78 -6.74 14.72 -0.86
N ASN A 79 -7.97 14.61 -0.41
CA ASN A 79 -8.55 15.47 0.62
C ASN A 79 -9.40 14.61 1.57
N PRO A 80 -8.76 13.91 2.52
CA PRO A 80 -9.45 12.99 3.41
C PRO A 80 -10.66 13.63 4.08
N LEU A 81 -11.76 12.88 4.17
CA LEU A 81 -12.99 13.35 4.81
C LEU A 81 -12.83 13.60 6.31
N ASP A 82 -11.90 12.93 6.95
CA ASP A 82 -11.53 13.21 8.34
C ASP A 82 -10.71 14.50 8.41
N PRO A 83 -11.11 15.49 9.24
CA PRO A 83 -10.39 16.75 9.39
C PRO A 83 -8.97 16.60 9.95
N ASN A 84 -8.60 15.44 10.50
CA ASN A 84 -7.23 15.18 10.94
C ASN A 84 -6.32 14.75 9.79
N GLY A 85 -6.87 14.51 8.60
CA GLY A 85 -6.09 14.25 7.39
C GLY A 85 -5.45 12.86 7.31
N TRP A 86 -6.02 11.85 7.97
CA TRP A 86 -5.54 10.46 7.89
C TRP A 86 -5.49 9.99 6.45
N SER A 87 -4.43 9.27 6.10
CA SER A 87 -4.07 8.91 4.71
C SER A 87 -3.87 10.12 3.78
N GLY A 88 -3.85 11.36 4.27
CA GLY A 88 -3.41 12.53 3.53
C GLY A 88 -1.89 12.65 3.50
N GLN A 89 -1.37 13.63 2.74
CA GLN A 89 0.07 13.80 2.52
C GLN A 89 0.89 13.80 3.81
N SER A 90 0.53 14.60 4.81
CA SER A 90 1.32 14.74 6.06
C SER A 90 1.35 13.47 6.88
N ASP A 91 0.24 12.76 6.95
CA ASP A 91 0.13 11.49 7.63
C ASP A 91 0.99 10.41 6.94
N VAL A 92 0.85 10.29 5.62
CA VAL A 92 1.64 9.34 4.82
C VAL A 92 3.14 9.61 4.93
N VAL A 93 3.57 10.88 4.91
CA VAL A 93 4.99 11.22 5.11
C VAL A 93 5.47 10.84 6.51
N SER A 94 4.65 11.06 7.54
CA SER A 94 4.98 10.65 8.91
C SER A 94 5.12 9.13 9.04
N MET A 95 4.16 8.37 8.51
CA MET A 95 4.19 6.90 8.50
C MET A 95 5.38 6.37 7.69
N ALA A 96 5.67 6.96 6.54
CA ALA A 96 6.79 6.56 5.69
C ALA A 96 8.16 6.81 6.35
N LYS A 97 8.31 7.89 7.13
CA LYS A 97 9.53 8.11 7.94
C LYS A 97 9.72 7.01 8.98
N ARG A 98 8.68 6.66 9.73
CA ARG A 98 8.71 5.55 10.70
C ARG A 98 9.07 4.22 10.03
N ALA A 99 8.50 3.95 8.85
CA ALA A 99 8.82 2.76 8.08
C ALA A 99 10.30 2.72 7.65
N LYS A 100 10.83 3.84 7.16
CA LYS A 100 12.25 3.99 6.82
C LYS A 100 13.13 3.73 8.05
N GLU A 101 12.84 4.35 9.19
CA GLU A 101 13.55 4.15 10.45
C GLU A 101 13.53 2.69 10.91
N ALA A 102 12.43 1.99 10.65
CA ALA A 102 12.32 0.56 10.87
C ALA A 102 13.05 -0.29 9.81
N GLY A 103 13.58 0.28 8.73
CA GLY A 103 14.26 -0.44 7.64
C GLY A 103 13.30 -1.27 6.79
N LEU A 104 12.10 -0.77 6.53
CA LEU A 104 11.08 -1.40 5.68
C LEU A 104 11.05 -0.74 4.30
N ALA A 105 10.90 -1.53 3.25
CA ALA A 105 10.59 -1.02 1.91
C ALA A 105 9.15 -0.49 1.88
N ILE A 106 8.91 0.56 1.09
CA ILE A 106 7.64 1.30 1.13
C ILE A 106 6.99 1.29 -0.26
N MET A 107 5.73 0.88 -0.30
CA MET A 107 4.84 1.11 -1.43
C MET A 107 3.91 2.28 -1.11
N ILE A 108 3.83 3.26 -2.01
CA ILE A 108 2.85 4.36 -1.92
C ILE A 108 1.71 4.04 -2.88
N ASP A 109 0.49 4.04 -2.36
CA ASP A 109 -0.73 3.74 -3.11
C ASP A 109 -1.64 4.96 -3.26
N PHE A 110 -1.64 5.56 -4.44
CA PHE A 110 -2.50 6.69 -4.74
C PHE A 110 -3.90 6.25 -5.14
N HIS A 111 -4.90 6.54 -4.31
CA HIS A 111 -6.31 6.28 -4.65
C HIS A 111 -6.91 7.32 -5.61
N TYR A 112 -6.36 8.53 -5.65
CA TYR A 112 -6.93 9.68 -6.38
C TYR A 112 -8.41 9.91 -6.08
N SER A 113 -8.74 9.77 -4.82
CA SER A 113 -10.05 9.95 -4.20
C SER A 113 -9.88 10.56 -2.81
N ASP A 114 -10.95 10.99 -2.17
CA ASP A 114 -10.97 11.45 -0.77
C ASP A 114 -11.31 10.30 0.20
N ILE A 115 -11.64 9.12 -0.35
CA ILE A 115 -12.01 7.89 0.36
C ILE A 115 -11.50 6.67 -0.41
N PHE A 116 -11.79 5.46 0.05
CA PHE A 116 -11.45 4.24 -0.68
C PHE A 116 -11.96 4.27 -2.12
N ALA A 117 -11.06 3.92 -3.04
CA ALA A 117 -11.35 3.63 -4.43
C ALA A 117 -11.36 2.10 -4.62
N ASP A 118 -12.34 1.58 -5.35
CA ASP A 118 -12.52 0.17 -5.67
C ASP A 118 -13.15 0.01 -7.07
N PRO A 119 -13.31 -1.21 -7.62
CA PRO A 119 -13.85 -1.39 -8.98
C PRO A 119 -15.26 -0.86 -9.17
N GLY A 120 -16.05 -0.73 -8.09
CA GLY A 120 -17.41 -0.18 -8.10
C GLY A 120 -17.47 1.32 -7.80
N ARG A 121 -16.38 1.90 -7.29
CA ARG A 121 -16.36 3.28 -6.83
C ARG A 121 -14.96 3.91 -7.01
N GLN A 122 -14.92 4.90 -7.89
CA GLN A 122 -13.73 5.70 -8.18
C GLN A 122 -14.10 7.19 -8.09
N THR A 123 -14.55 7.61 -6.90
CA THR A 123 -15.08 8.96 -6.68
C THR A 123 -13.99 10.00 -6.92
N ILE A 124 -14.25 10.93 -7.84
CA ILE A 124 -13.34 12.04 -8.06
C ILE A 124 -13.21 12.88 -6.79
N PRO A 125 -11.99 13.30 -6.40
CA PRO A 125 -11.79 14.14 -5.22
C PRO A 125 -12.66 15.39 -5.24
N SER A 126 -13.15 15.82 -4.09
CA SER A 126 -13.98 17.03 -3.95
C SER A 126 -13.29 18.26 -4.54
N ALA A 127 -11.97 18.38 -4.34
CA ALA A 127 -11.15 19.47 -4.89
C ALA A 127 -11.07 19.46 -6.43
N TRP A 128 -11.37 18.32 -7.07
CA TRP A 128 -11.33 18.14 -8.53
C TRP A 128 -12.74 18.02 -9.15
N SER A 129 -13.79 18.24 -8.40
CA SER A 129 -15.18 18.02 -8.84
C SER A 129 -15.52 18.76 -10.14
N SER A 130 -14.97 19.99 -10.34
CA SER A 130 -15.12 20.75 -11.58
C SER A 130 -14.41 20.14 -12.80
N TYR A 131 -13.57 19.14 -12.61
CA TYR A 131 -12.83 18.44 -13.69
C TYR A 131 -13.51 17.15 -14.14
N SER A 132 -14.63 16.77 -13.52
CA SER A 132 -15.34 15.51 -13.80
C SER A 132 -15.67 15.29 -15.28
N GLY A 133 -15.86 16.35 -16.05
CA GLY A 133 -16.11 16.31 -17.51
C GLY A 133 -14.85 16.49 -18.37
N SER A 134 -13.64 16.47 -17.79
CA SER A 134 -12.39 16.76 -18.54
C SER A 134 -11.24 15.89 -18.07
N ALA A 135 -10.93 14.85 -18.86
CA ALA A 135 -9.78 13.99 -18.60
C ALA A 135 -8.45 14.78 -18.55
N ASP A 136 -8.27 15.80 -19.38
CA ASP A 136 -7.02 16.58 -19.41
C ASP A 136 -6.83 17.41 -18.14
N LYS A 137 -7.89 18.01 -17.60
CA LYS A 137 -7.81 18.74 -16.32
C LYS A 137 -7.59 17.78 -15.15
N ALA A 138 -8.29 16.65 -15.14
CA ALA A 138 -8.11 15.64 -14.11
C ALA A 138 -6.70 15.01 -14.16
N ALA A 139 -6.15 14.76 -15.35
CA ALA A 139 -4.78 14.29 -15.53
C ALA A 139 -3.75 15.29 -14.97
N SER A 140 -3.95 16.58 -15.22
CA SER A 140 -3.10 17.63 -14.64
C SER A 140 -3.17 17.65 -13.10
N ALA A 141 -4.34 17.42 -12.53
CA ALA A 141 -4.52 17.33 -11.08
C ALA A 141 -3.88 16.07 -10.49
N VAL A 142 -3.98 14.91 -11.18
CA VAL A 142 -3.26 13.66 -10.84
C VAL A 142 -1.76 13.91 -10.80
N ALA A 143 -1.19 14.49 -11.87
CA ALA A 143 0.24 14.78 -11.93
C ALA A 143 0.68 15.71 -10.79
N SER A 144 -0.06 16.79 -10.55
CA SER A 144 0.25 17.76 -9.49
C SER A 144 0.21 17.13 -8.10
N HIS A 145 -0.84 16.37 -7.78
CA HIS A 145 -0.98 15.68 -6.49
C HIS A 145 0.15 14.66 -6.28
N THR A 146 0.41 13.82 -7.28
CA THR A 146 1.49 12.82 -7.24
C THR A 146 2.84 13.49 -6.99
N THR A 147 3.18 14.52 -7.77
CA THR A 147 4.43 15.27 -7.63
C THR A 147 4.54 15.91 -6.24
N THR A 148 3.45 16.47 -5.72
CA THR A 148 3.44 17.14 -4.41
C THR A 148 3.72 16.14 -3.28
N VAL A 149 3.05 15.00 -3.25
CA VAL A 149 3.26 13.96 -2.23
C VAL A 149 4.66 13.36 -2.34
N LEU A 150 5.11 13.02 -3.54
CA LEU A 150 6.43 12.41 -3.74
C LEU A 150 7.57 13.38 -3.41
N ASN A 151 7.44 14.67 -3.70
CA ASN A 151 8.42 15.67 -3.26
C ASN A 151 8.45 15.84 -1.74
N ALA A 152 7.31 15.73 -1.06
CA ALA A 152 7.27 15.75 0.40
C ALA A 152 7.99 14.53 1.00
N LEU A 153 7.80 13.33 0.43
CA LEU A 153 8.55 12.13 0.81
C LEU A 153 10.05 12.30 0.54
N LYS A 154 10.44 12.81 -0.63
CA LYS A 154 11.83 13.08 -0.99
C LYS A 154 12.49 14.05 -0.02
N SER A 155 11.80 15.13 0.36
CA SER A 155 12.27 16.11 1.35
C SER A 155 12.41 15.51 2.75
N ALA A 156 11.63 14.48 3.08
CA ALA A 156 11.74 13.70 4.30
C ALA A 156 12.82 12.60 4.25
N GLY A 157 13.58 12.51 3.15
CA GLY A 157 14.61 11.48 2.93
C GLY A 157 14.03 10.08 2.73
N VAL A 158 12.78 9.99 2.25
CA VAL A 158 12.10 8.72 1.94
C VAL A 158 12.08 8.50 0.43
N ILE A 159 12.49 7.32 -0.02
CA ILE A 159 12.42 6.88 -1.41
C ILE A 159 11.50 5.65 -1.44
N PRO A 160 10.32 5.72 -2.09
CA PRO A 160 9.45 4.55 -2.22
C PRO A 160 10.10 3.47 -3.09
N ALA A 161 9.97 2.21 -2.66
CA ALA A 161 10.40 1.07 -3.48
C ALA A 161 9.42 0.81 -4.65
N TRP A 162 8.17 1.21 -4.50
CA TRP A 162 7.11 1.14 -5.52
C TRP A 162 6.12 2.27 -5.34
N VAL A 163 5.50 2.69 -6.45
CA VAL A 163 4.35 3.60 -6.43
C VAL A 163 3.22 3.01 -7.24
N GLN A 164 2.05 2.89 -6.63
CA GLN A 164 0.82 2.45 -7.25
C GLN A 164 0.03 3.68 -7.71
N VAL A 165 -0.33 3.71 -9.00
CA VAL A 165 -1.07 4.80 -9.65
C VAL A 165 -2.51 4.37 -9.87
N GLY A 166 -3.37 4.74 -8.93
CA GLY A 166 -4.76 4.29 -8.83
C GLY A 166 -4.91 2.96 -8.09
N ASN A 167 -5.98 2.80 -7.32
CA ASN A 167 -6.34 1.57 -6.64
C ASN A 167 -7.50 0.86 -7.35
N GLU A 168 -7.32 -0.44 -7.67
CA GLU A 168 -8.32 -1.31 -8.29
C GLU A 168 -9.04 -0.68 -9.48
N THR A 169 -8.27 -0.21 -10.44
CA THR A 169 -8.74 0.61 -11.57
C THR A 169 -9.40 -0.18 -12.71
N ASN A 170 -10.05 -1.30 -12.43
CA ASN A 170 -10.75 -2.15 -13.40
C ASN A 170 -11.72 -1.37 -14.32
N ASN A 171 -12.31 -0.29 -13.82
CA ASN A 171 -13.22 0.58 -14.54
C ASN A 171 -12.68 2.02 -14.71
N GLY A 172 -11.36 2.20 -14.64
CA GLY A 172 -10.71 3.51 -14.66
C GLY A 172 -10.60 4.13 -13.28
N MET A 173 -10.32 5.44 -13.18
CA MET A 173 -10.15 6.16 -11.92
C MET A 173 -10.72 7.58 -11.98
N ALA A 174 -10.95 8.21 -10.82
CA ALA A 174 -11.48 9.58 -10.68
C ALA A 174 -12.69 9.84 -11.62
N TRP A 175 -13.77 9.06 -11.45
CA TRP A 175 -14.95 9.15 -12.30
C TRP A 175 -15.64 10.51 -12.18
N ASN A 176 -16.20 11.03 -13.32
CA ASN A 176 -16.25 10.42 -14.66
C ASN A 176 -15.01 10.74 -15.52
N ALA A 177 -14.10 11.60 -15.05
CA ALA A 177 -13.00 12.12 -15.88
C ALA A 177 -12.10 11.02 -16.48
N GLY A 178 -11.77 9.99 -15.72
CA GLY A 178 -10.92 8.88 -16.17
C GLY A 178 -11.64 7.53 -16.16
N LYS A 179 -12.96 7.51 -16.35
CA LYS A 179 -13.73 6.27 -16.45
C LYS A 179 -13.49 5.57 -17.78
N ILE A 180 -13.32 4.23 -17.74
CA ILE A 180 -13.27 3.42 -18.96
C ILE A 180 -14.66 3.45 -19.62
N ASP A 181 -14.70 3.81 -20.90
CA ASP A 181 -15.95 3.94 -21.67
C ASP A 181 -16.32 2.62 -22.33
N TRP A 182 -17.11 1.81 -21.65
CA TRP A 182 -17.56 0.51 -22.14
C TRP A 182 -18.49 0.56 -23.35
N ASN A 183 -18.95 1.75 -23.78
CA ASN A 183 -19.70 1.91 -25.04
C ASN A 183 -18.77 1.94 -26.26
N LYS A 184 -17.46 2.11 -26.07
CA LYS A 184 -16.46 2.02 -27.11
C LYS A 184 -15.86 0.60 -27.16
N SER A 185 -15.14 0.27 -28.22
CA SER A 185 -14.45 -1.01 -28.38
C SER A 185 -12.95 -0.83 -28.46
N GLY A 186 -12.20 -1.90 -28.12
CA GLY A 186 -10.74 -1.92 -28.20
C GLY A 186 -10.10 -0.83 -27.34
N SER A 187 -8.92 -0.43 -27.71
CA SER A 187 -8.11 0.58 -26.98
C SER A 187 -8.80 1.94 -26.84
N ALA A 188 -9.76 2.27 -27.72
CA ALA A 188 -10.46 3.55 -27.66
C ALA A 188 -11.27 3.74 -26.36
N ARG A 189 -11.67 2.65 -25.68
CA ARG A 189 -12.38 2.73 -24.40
C ARG A 189 -11.53 3.25 -23.26
N TYR A 190 -10.20 3.10 -23.35
CA TYR A 190 -9.23 3.49 -22.32
C TYR A 190 -8.73 4.92 -22.44
N SER A 191 -9.08 5.65 -23.50
CA SER A 191 -8.46 6.93 -23.87
C SER A 191 -8.35 7.92 -22.71
N ASP A 192 -9.40 8.09 -21.91
CA ASP A 192 -9.42 9.05 -20.82
C ASP A 192 -8.73 8.48 -19.56
N TYR A 193 -8.92 7.21 -19.26
CA TYR A 193 -8.22 6.53 -18.16
C TYR A 193 -6.69 6.59 -18.38
N VAL A 194 -6.21 6.29 -19.59
CA VAL A 194 -4.77 6.31 -19.92
C VAL A 194 -4.17 7.69 -19.73
N LYS A 195 -4.89 8.78 -20.03
CA LYS A 195 -4.41 10.14 -19.76
C LYS A 195 -4.09 10.35 -18.28
N LEU A 196 -5.01 9.94 -17.39
CA LEU A 196 -4.83 10.10 -15.96
C LEU A 196 -3.73 9.17 -15.43
N SER A 197 -3.76 7.90 -15.84
CA SER A 197 -2.77 6.90 -15.43
C SER A 197 -1.36 7.30 -15.86
N ASN A 198 -1.17 7.74 -17.10
CA ASN A 198 0.13 8.19 -17.60
C ASN A 198 0.60 9.48 -16.91
N ALA A 199 -0.31 10.39 -16.56
CA ALA A 199 0.03 11.59 -15.81
C ALA A 199 0.61 11.25 -14.42
N GLY A 200 0.05 10.26 -13.75
CA GLY A 200 0.61 9.70 -12.52
C GLY A 200 1.94 9.01 -12.73
N TYR A 201 2.03 8.14 -13.75
CA TYR A 201 3.28 7.46 -14.12
C TYR A 201 4.42 8.44 -14.38
N ASP A 202 4.19 9.43 -15.24
CA ASP A 202 5.20 10.41 -15.62
C ASP A 202 5.63 11.28 -14.44
N ALA A 203 4.70 11.64 -13.54
CA ALA A 203 5.00 12.35 -12.31
C ALA A 203 5.88 11.54 -11.37
N VAL A 204 5.65 10.23 -11.23
CA VAL A 204 6.53 9.33 -10.46
C VAL A 204 7.93 9.33 -11.06
N LYS A 205 8.05 9.11 -12.38
CA LYS A 205 9.34 9.05 -13.06
C LYS A 205 10.10 10.38 -13.03
N GLN A 206 9.40 11.49 -12.96
CA GLN A 206 10.03 12.81 -12.81
C GLN A 206 10.67 13.00 -11.42
N VAL A 207 10.05 12.52 -10.37
CA VAL A 207 10.55 12.70 -8.98
C VAL A 207 11.52 11.57 -8.59
N PHE A 208 11.20 10.33 -8.94
CA PHE A 208 11.94 9.10 -8.66
C PHE A 208 12.06 8.25 -9.92
N PRO A 209 13.05 8.51 -10.79
CA PRO A 209 13.18 7.86 -12.11
C PRO A 209 13.24 6.31 -12.03
N ASP A 210 13.90 5.79 -11.01
CA ASP A 210 14.15 4.36 -10.84
C ASP A 210 13.03 3.61 -10.13
N THR A 211 12.08 4.31 -9.49
CA THR A 211 10.97 3.68 -8.74
C THR A 211 9.97 3.06 -9.72
N PRO A 212 9.71 1.75 -9.62
CA PRO A 212 8.69 1.07 -10.43
C PRO A 212 7.28 1.58 -10.13
N VAL A 213 6.49 1.71 -11.21
CA VAL A 213 5.09 2.14 -11.17
C VAL A 213 4.17 0.96 -11.40
N ILE A 214 3.16 0.83 -10.53
CA ILE A 214 2.19 -0.25 -10.53
C ILE A 214 0.85 0.27 -11.07
N VAL A 215 0.25 -0.46 -12.01
CA VAL A 215 -1.19 -0.36 -12.34
C VAL A 215 -1.90 -1.54 -11.66
N HIS A 216 -2.89 -1.23 -10.82
CA HIS A 216 -3.55 -2.17 -9.93
C HIS A 216 -5.00 -2.45 -10.35
N ILE A 217 -5.34 -3.74 -10.46
CA ILE A 217 -6.72 -4.20 -10.70
C ILE A 217 -7.11 -5.26 -9.65
N ALA A 218 -8.39 -5.34 -9.37
CA ALA A 218 -8.97 -6.35 -8.47
C ALA A 218 -9.06 -7.73 -9.14
N ASN A 219 -9.36 -8.75 -8.30
CA ASN A 219 -9.76 -10.09 -8.72
C ASN A 219 -8.67 -10.88 -9.46
N ALA A 220 -7.55 -11.14 -8.79
CA ALA A 220 -6.44 -11.93 -9.33
C ALA A 220 -6.87 -13.27 -9.95
N PHE A 221 -7.91 -13.90 -9.39
CA PHE A 221 -8.43 -15.20 -9.88
C PHE A 221 -9.00 -15.14 -11.30
N SER A 222 -9.44 -13.98 -11.77
CA SER A 222 -9.95 -13.77 -13.13
C SER A 222 -9.06 -12.83 -13.95
N ALA A 223 -7.99 -12.29 -13.38
CA ALA A 223 -7.15 -11.28 -14.03
C ALA A 223 -6.48 -11.81 -15.31
N GLY A 224 -6.23 -13.12 -15.41
CA GLY A 224 -5.73 -13.73 -16.64
C GLY A 224 -6.66 -13.61 -17.84
N GLU A 225 -7.96 -13.49 -17.62
CA GLU A 225 -8.95 -13.23 -18.64
C GLU A 225 -8.85 -11.81 -19.19
N TYR A 226 -8.41 -10.86 -18.35
CA TYR A 226 -8.16 -9.47 -18.76
C TYR A 226 -6.95 -9.31 -19.67
N ASP A 227 -6.06 -10.27 -19.75
CA ASP A 227 -4.90 -10.18 -20.61
C ASP A 227 -5.27 -10.00 -22.10
N GLY A 228 -6.37 -10.65 -22.51
CA GLY A 228 -6.88 -10.53 -23.89
C GLY A 228 -7.47 -9.17 -24.23
N TRP A 229 -7.83 -8.36 -23.23
CA TRP A 229 -8.46 -7.08 -23.50
C TRP A 229 -8.00 -5.94 -22.56
N PHE A 230 -7.85 -6.12 -21.23
CA PHE A 230 -7.52 -5.01 -20.34
C PHE A 230 -6.09 -4.48 -20.59
N PHE A 231 -5.05 -5.24 -20.25
CA PHE A 231 -3.67 -4.77 -20.37
C PHE A 231 -3.22 -4.61 -21.82
N LYS A 232 -3.73 -5.46 -22.74
CA LYS A 232 -3.50 -5.32 -24.18
C LYS A 232 -4.05 -3.98 -24.69
N GLU A 233 -5.36 -3.72 -24.47
CA GLU A 233 -6.01 -2.51 -24.91
C GLU A 233 -5.50 -1.26 -24.19
N PHE A 234 -5.16 -1.37 -22.91
CA PHE A 234 -4.52 -0.31 -22.14
C PHE A 234 -3.18 0.11 -22.77
N LYS A 235 -2.30 -0.86 -23.11
CA LYS A 235 -1.05 -0.58 -23.81
C LYS A 235 -1.27 -0.04 -25.22
N GLU A 236 -2.21 -0.58 -25.98
CA GLU A 236 -2.58 -0.10 -27.31
C GLU A 236 -3.12 1.34 -27.27
N ALA A 237 -3.73 1.76 -26.17
CA ALA A 237 -4.12 3.14 -25.91
C ALA A 237 -2.94 4.05 -25.48
N GLY A 238 -1.74 3.49 -25.33
CA GLY A 238 -0.53 4.22 -24.89
C GLY A 238 -0.31 4.20 -23.38
N GLY A 239 -1.01 3.33 -22.64
CA GLY A 239 -0.88 3.19 -21.18
C GLY A 239 0.49 2.65 -20.76
N LYS A 240 1.04 3.18 -19.67
CA LYS A 240 2.37 2.91 -19.14
C LYS A 240 2.28 2.24 -17.77
N PHE A 241 3.09 1.24 -17.51
CA PHE A 241 3.32 0.61 -16.19
C PHE A 241 4.61 -0.20 -16.21
N ASP A 242 5.19 -0.46 -15.04
CA ASP A 242 6.35 -1.32 -14.87
C ASP A 242 5.95 -2.68 -14.26
N ILE A 243 4.91 -2.69 -13.42
CA ILE A 243 4.43 -3.87 -12.67
C ILE A 243 2.90 -3.89 -12.74
N ILE A 244 2.32 -5.08 -12.85
CA ILE A 244 0.88 -5.30 -12.70
C ILE A 244 0.58 -5.60 -11.23
N GLY A 245 -0.28 -4.78 -10.60
CA GLY A 245 -0.81 -5.02 -9.26
C GLY A 245 -2.13 -5.79 -9.29
N LEU A 246 -2.30 -6.71 -8.35
CA LEU A 246 -3.53 -7.51 -8.22
C LEU A 246 -3.99 -7.57 -6.76
N SER A 247 -5.33 -7.57 -6.53
CA SER A 247 -5.94 -7.96 -5.26
C SER A 247 -6.42 -9.41 -5.32
N HIS A 248 -6.26 -10.14 -4.22
CA HIS A 248 -6.69 -11.54 -4.10
C HIS A 248 -7.40 -11.82 -2.76
N TYR A 249 -8.70 -12.03 -2.81
CA TYR A 249 -9.55 -12.33 -1.66
C TYR A 249 -10.24 -13.69 -1.85
N PRO A 250 -9.52 -14.82 -1.64
CA PRO A 250 -9.95 -16.14 -2.05
C PRO A 250 -11.18 -16.69 -1.31
N MET A 251 -11.54 -16.09 -0.16
CA MET A 251 -12.68 -16.52 0.65
C MET A 251 -13.95 -15.68 0.44
N ASN A 252 -13.91 -14.69 -0.47
CA ASN A 252 -15.05 -13.79 -0.71
C ASN A 252 -15.98 -14.26 -1.83
N GLU A 253 -15.52 -15.18 -2.68
CA GLU A 253 -16.29 -15.64 -3.84
C GLU A 253 -17.18 -16.83 -3.48
N SER A 254 -18.43 -16.80 -3.95
CA SER A 254 -19.36 -17.93 -3.83
C SER A 254 -19.15 -18.94 -4.96
N GLY A 255 -19.37 -20.20 -4.65
CA GLY A 255 -19.35 -21.29 -5.64
C GLY A 255 -17.97 -21.84 -5.99
N LYS A 256 -16.88 -21.35 -5.39
CA LYS A 256 -15.54 -21.92 -5.50
C LYS A 256 -14.89 -22.06 -4.13
N THR A 257 -14.05 -23.08 -3.96
CA THR A 257 -13.23 -23.22 -2.76
C THR A 257 -12.07 -22.21 -2.82
N TRP A 258 -11.54 -21.81 -1.65
CA TRP A 258 -10.34 -20.97 -1.59
C TRP A 258 -9.15 -21.59 -2.35
N SER A 259 -9.03 -22.93 -2.36
CA SER A 259 -7.97 -23.63 -3.09
C SER A 259 -8.11 -23.46 -4.61
N GLN A 260 -9.34 -23.52 -5.13
CA GLN A 260 -9.62 -23.23 -6.55
C GLN A 260 -9.31 -21.77 -6.88
N MET A 261 -9.68 -20.84 -5.99
CA MET A 261 -9.40 -19.41 -6.17
C MET A 261 -7.89 -19.15 -6.20
N ASN A 262 -7.12 -19.74 -5.26
CA ASN A 262 -5.67 -19.65 -5.26
C ASN A 262 -5.06 -20.18 -6.57
N SER A 263 -5.52 -21.33 -7.04
CA SER A 263 -5.03 -21.94 -8.29
C SER A 263 -5.28 -21.05 -9.51
N LEU A 264 -6.46 -20.45 -9.60
CA LEU A 264 -6.82 -19.50 -10.66
C LEU A 264 -5.94 -18.24 -10.61
N ALA A 265 -5.72 -17.67 -9.41
CA ALA A 265 -4.87 -16.52 -9.25
C ALA A 265 -3.41 -16.81 -9.67
N ILE A 266 -2.85 -17.95 -9.28
CA ILE A 266 -1.51 -18.38 -9.70
C ILE A 266 -1.43 -18.52 -11.22
N SER A 267 -2.45 -19.07 -11.87
CA SER A 267 -2.52 -19.17 -13.34
C SER A 267 -2.54 -17.77 -13.98
N SER A 268 -3.34 -16.85 -13.44
CA SER A 268 -3.43 -15.47 -13.92
C SER A 268 -2.09 -14.74 -13.79
N ILE A 269 -1.42 -14.87 -12.65
CA ILE A 269 -0.10 -14.26 -12.41
C ILE A 269 0.91 -14.71 -13.48
N LYS A 270 0.99 -16.01 -13.74
CA LYS A 270 1.89 -16.57 -14.78
C LYS A 270 1.55 -16.03 -16.17
N THR A 271 0.25 -16.01 -16.51
CA THR A 271 -0.24 -15.56 -17.80
C THR A 271 0.11 -14.10 -18.03
N LEU A 272 -0.20 -13.23 -17.06
CA LEU A 272 0.05 -11.79 -17.15
C LEU A 272 1.55 -11.49 -17.21
N ALA A 273 2.35 -12.09 -16.33
CA ALA A 273 3.80 -11.88 -16.33
C ALA A 273 4.43 -12.26 -17.68
N SER A 274 4.02 -13.41 -18.23
CA SER A 274 4.54 -13.89 -19.52
C SER A 274 4.11 -12.99 -20.69
N LYS A 275 2.80 -12.71 -20.82
CA LYS A 275 2.27 -11.99 -21.99
C LYS A 275 2.57 -10.49 -21.95
N GLN A 276 2.64 -9.90 -20.77
CA GLN A 276 2.95 -8.48 -20.63
C GLN A 276 4.46 -8.20 -20.48
N SER A 277 5.28 -9.26 -20.33
CA SER A 277 6.75 -9.16 -20.13
C SER A 277 7.11 -8.25 -18.96
N CYS A 278 6.36 -8.37 -17.84
CA CYS A 278 6.57 -7.59 -16.63
C CYS A 278 6.34 -8.46 -15.39
N LYS A 279 6.72 -7.95 -14.22
CA LYS A 279 6.41 -8.61 -12.95
C LYS A 279 4.95 -8.34 -12.55
N VAL A 280 4.42 -9.26 -11.73
CA VAL A 280 3.14 -9.06 -11.02
C VAL A 280 3.44 -8.82 -9.54
N MET A 281 2.65 -8.00 -8.87
CA MET A 281 2.65 -7.78 -7.44
C MET A 281 1.26 -8.09 -6.89
N ILE A 282 1.18 -8.87 -5.82
CA ILE A 282 -0.07 -8.97 -5.07
C ILE A 282 -0.10 -7.79 -4.10
N CYS A 283 -0.78 -6.72 -4.53
CA CYS A 283 -0.90 -5.48 -3.75
C CYS A 283 -1.83 -5.64 -2.55
N GLU A 284 -2.77 -6.59 -2.64
CA GLU A 284 -3.69 -6.90 -1.56
C GLU A 284 -3.99 -8.39 -1.51
N VAL A 285 -3.93 -8.96 -0.31
CA VAL A 285 -4.47 -10.28 0.01
C VAL A 285 -5.13 -10.22 1.37
N GLY A 286 -6.23 -10.90 1.56
CA GLY A 286 -6.89 -11.03 2.86
C GLY A 286 -7.61 -12.36 3.00
N VAL A 287 -7.70 -12.84 4.22
CA VAL A 287 -8.46 -14.05 4.60
C VAL A 287 -9.34 -13.74 5.79
N LYS A 288 -10.41 -14.53 5.99
CA LYS A 288 -11.31 -14.37 7.14
C LYS A 288 -10.71 -15.10 8.36
N PRO A 289 -10.12 -14.40 9.33
CA PRO A 289 -9.33 -15.00 10.41
C PRO A 289 -10.13 -15.94 11.32
N ASN A 290 -11.44 -15.76 11.38
CA ASN A 290 -12.36 -16.55 12.22
C ASN A 290 -12.78 -17.87 11.56
N THR A 291 -12.19 -18.27 10.44
CA THR A 291 -12.44 -19.56 9.78
C THR A 291 -11.28 -20.53 10.02
N SER A 292 -11.58 -21.83 10.09
CA SER A 292 -10.58 -22.89 10.29
C SER A 292 -9.52 -22.93 9.17
N ASP A 293 -9.87 -22.47 7.99
CA ASP A 293 -9.04 -22.56 6.79
C ASP A 293 -8.15 -21.33 6.55
N ALA A 294 -8.32 -20.26 7.32
CA ALA A 294 -7.63 -18.99 7.07
C ALA A 294 -6.11 -19.13 6.93
N ALA A 295 -5.47 -19.79 7.89
CA ALA A 295 -4.02 -20.00 7.89
C ALA A 295 -3.56 -20.85 6.69
N ASN A 296 -4.27 -21.92 6.40
CA ASN A 296 -3.94 -22.83 5.28
C ASN A 296 -4.15 -22.13 3.93
N CYS A 297 -5.22 -21.37 3.81
CA CYS A 297 -5.54 -20.58 2.61
C CYS A 297 -4.43 -19.59 2.30
N LEU A 298 -4.08 -18.73 3.26
CA LEU A 298 -3.05 -17.74 3.09
C LEU A 298 -1.68 -18.36 2.83
N LYS A 299 -1.29 -19.36 3.64
CA LYS A 299 -0.01 -20.05 3.48
C LYS A 299 0.13 -20.72 2.12
N SER A 300 -0.90 -21.44 1.67
CA SER A 300 -0.90 -22.09 0.37
C SER A 300 -0.72 -21.10 -0.77
N PHE A 301 -1.40 -19.96 -0.71
CA PHE A 301 -1.25 -18.91 -1.71
C PHE A 301 0.16 -18.29 -1.67
N PHE A 302 0.61 -17.87 -0.49
CA PHE A 302 1.91 -17.25 -0.29
C PHE A 302 3.07 -18.13 -0.78
N ASP A 303 3.09 -19.40 -0.39
CA ASP A 303 4.12 -20.36 -0.82
C ASP A 303 4.11 -20.56 -2.33
N SER A 304 2.92 -20.65 -2.93
CA SER A 304 2.76 -20.80 -4.38
C SER A 304 3.27 -19.58 -5.14
N VAL A 305 2.93 -18.37 -4.68
CA VAL A 305 3.40 -17.11 -5.28
C VAL A 305 4.91 -16.95 -5.13
N LYS A 306 5.46 -17.23 -3.94
CA LYS A 306 6.91 -17.19 -3.68
C LYS A 306 7.65 -18.22 -4.56
N GLY A 307 7.06 -19.40 -4.76
CA GLY A 307 7.59 -20.44 -5.64
C GLY A 307 7.66 -20.07 -7.12
N LEU A 308 6.94 -19.03 -7.59
CA LEU A 308 7.07 -18.52 -8.94
C LEU A 308 8.40 -17.79 -9.17
N GLY A 309 9.03 -17.33 -8.12
CA GLY A 309 10.25 -16.54 -8.14
C GLY A 309 10.03 -15.04 -8.40
N PRO A 310 11.02 -14.22 -7.99
CA PRO A 310 10.91 -12.77 -8.01
C PRO A 310 10.96 -12.14 -9.42
N SER A 311 11.26 -12.93 -10.44
CA SER A 311 11.17 -12.50 -11.85
C SER A 311 9.73 -12.54 -12.38
N VAL A 312 8.85 -13.33 -11.76
CA VAL A 312 7.43 -13.46 -12.12
C VAL A 312 6.56 -12.68 -11.15
N CYS A 313 6.71 -12.90 -9.83
CA CYS A 313 5.98 -12.16 -8.82
C CYS A 313 6.93 -11.43 -7.88
N ALA A 314 6.73 -10.13 -7.72
CA ALA A 314 7.59 -9.26 -6.93
C ALA A 314 7.28 -9.29 -5.43
N GLY A 315 6.11 -9.80 -5.03
CA GLY A 315 5.76 -9.91 -3.62
C GLY A 315 4.27 -9.97 -3.34
N VAL A 316 3.95 -10.00 -2.04
CA VAL A 316 2.58 -10.07 -1.50
C VAL A 316 2.44 -9.10 -0.35
N PHE A 317 1.37 -8.30 -0.34
CA PHE A 317 0.97 -7.43 0.75
C PHE A 317 -0.35 -7.91 1.35
N TYR A 318 -0.39 -8.15 2.67
CA TYR A 318 -1.64 -8.37 3.38
C TYR A 318 -2.35 -7.04 3.57
N TRP A 319 -3.64 -6.97 3.24
CA TRP A 319 -4.41 -5.74 3.32
C TRP A 319 -4.93 -5.53 4.74
N GLU A 320 -4.43 -4.49 5.40
CA GLU A 320 -4.83 -4.00 6.72
C GLU A 320 -4.91 -5.10 7.81
N PRO A 321 -3.79 -5.87 8.03
CA PRO A 321 -3.81 -6.92 9.05
C PRO A 321 -3.94 -6.38 10.47
N GLU A 322 -3.55 -5.14 10.72
CA GLU A 322 -3.42 -4.51 12.04
C GLU A 322 -4.74 -4.31 12.78
N VAL A 323 -5.88 -4.46 12.12
CA VAL A 323 -7.20 -4.38 12.73
C VAL A 323 -7.72 -5.75 13.19
N ASP A 324 -8.71 -5.76 14.08
CA ASP A 324 -9.32 -6.98 14.65
C ASP A 324 -10.65 -7.38 14.00
N GLY A 325 -11.02 -6.77 12.89
CA GLY A 325 -12.31 -6.95 12.23
C GLY A 325 -13.48 -6.21 12.90
N LYS A 326 -13.27 -5.62 14.08
CA LYS A 326 -14.30 -4.87 14.83
C LYS A 326 -13.99 -3.39 14.96
N TRP A 327 -12.71 -3.04 14.95
CA TRP A 327 -12.29 -1.66 15.09
C TRP A 327 -12.83 -0.80 13.95
N LYS A 328 -13.28 0.39 14.32
CA LYS A 328 -13.69 1.43 13.37
C LYS A 328 -13.30 2.78 13.92
N PRO A 329 -12.98 3.74 13.07
CA PRO A 329 -12.61 5.08 13.48
C PRO A 329 -13.73 5.76 14.27
N ALA A 330 -13.43 6.22 15.49
CA ALA A 330 -14.43 6.83 16.38
C ALA A 330 -15.06 8.09 15.78
N ILE A 331 -14.28 8.86 15.00
CA ILE A 331 -14.73 10.12 14.41
C ILE A 331 -15.83 9.93 13.36
N TYR A 332 -15.80 8.82 12.62
CA TYR A 332 -16.81 8.55 11.58
C TYR A 332 -18.19 8.40 12.19
N SER A 333 -18.29 7.67 13.32
CA SER A 333 -19.56 7.54 14.05
C SER A 333 -20.07 8.88 14.56
N LYS A 334 -19.18 9.75 15.10
CA LYS A 334 -19.56 11.07 15.61
C LYS A 334 -20.06 12.03 14.54
N LYS A 335 -19.56 11.91 13.32
CA LYS A 335 -19.90 12.78 12.18
C LYS A 335 -20.97 12.20 11.26
N GLY A 336 -21.48 11.00 11.56
CA GLY A 336 -22.41 10.29 10.67
C GLY A 336 -21.79 9.95 9.32
N LEU A 337 -20.46 9.87 9.24
CA LEU A 337 -19.75 9.49 8.02
C LEU A 337 -19.77 7.98 7.86
N VAL A 338 -19.93 7.52 6.63
CA VAL A 338 -19.73 6.11 6.27
C VAL A 338 -18.24 5.91 6.05
N CYS A 339 -17.63 5.04 6.85
CA CYS A 339 -16.26 4.60 6.63
C CYS A 339 -16.30 3.20 6.02
N ASP A 340 -16.09 3.13 4.74
CA ASP A 340 -15.87 1.85 4.07
C ASP A 340 -14.48 1.33 4.42
N GLY A 341 -14.33 0.00 4.47
CA GLY A 341 -13.06 -0.65 4.74
C GLY A 341 -12.65 -0.75 6.22
N TRP A 342 -13.36 -0.11 7.15
CA TRP A 342 -13.07 -0.27 8.57
C TRP A 342 -13.17 -1.75 8.98
N GLY A 343 -12.30 -2.16 9.91
CA GLY A 343 -12.19 -3.56 10.31
C GLY A 343 -11.70 -4.49 9.18
N ALA A 344 -11.18 -3.92 8.07
CA ALA A 344 -10.73 -4.66 6.89
C ALA A 344 -11.79 -5.67 6.39
N TYR A 345 -13.06 -5.32 6.43
CA TYR A 345 -14.18 -6.19 6.04
C TYR A 345 -14.12 -7.59 6.69
N ASP A 346 -13.84 -7.64 7.99
CA ASP A 346 -13.62 -8.87 8.78
C ASP A 346 -12.38 -9.70 8.36
N MET A 347 -11.43 -9.09 7.65
CA MET A 347 -10.18 -9.74 7.22
C MET A 347 -8.95 -9.27 8.00
N GLY A 348 -9.11 -8.38 8.98
CA GLY A 348 -8.02 -8.00 9.88
C GLY A 348 -7.44 -9.22 10.60
N ALA A 349 -6.12 -9.29 10.71
CA ALA A 349 -5.40 -10.44 11.24
C ALA A 349 -4.74 -10.18 12.60
N PHE A 350 -5.26 -9.19 13.34
CA PHE A 350 -4.92 -8.95 14.74
C PHE A 350 -6.13 -9.24 15.63
N SER A 351 -5.86 -9.51 16.89
CA SER A 351 -6.87 -9.65 17.94
C SER A 351 -6.66 -8.56 18.98
N SER A 352 -7.74 -8.06 19.58
CA SER A 352 -7.68 -7.02 20.59
C SER A 352 -7.97 -7.55 21.99
N SER A 353 -7.27 -6.98 22.99
CA SER A 353 -7.57 -7.10 24.40
C SER A 353 -7.55 -5.68 25.00
N GLY A 354 -8.72 -5.14 25.26
CA GLY A 354 -8.87 -3.71 25.53
C GLY A 354 -8.43 -2.88 24.33
N THR A 355 -7.47 -1.97 24.54
CA THR A 355 -6.88 -1.15 23.46
C THR A 355 -5.59 -1.73 22.87
N THR A 356 -5.14 -2.89 23.34
CA THR A 356 -3.93 -3.52 22.84
C THR A 356 -4.26 -4.53 21.73
N PHE A 357 -3.64 -4.34 20.57
CA PHE A 357 -3.81 -5.19 19.39
C PHE A 357 -2.57 -6.05 19.19
N THR A 358 -2.76 -7.35 18.98
CA THR A 358 -1.71 -8.35 18.80
C THR A 358 -1.94 -9.19 17.55
N PRO A 359 -0.89 -9.53 16.78
CA PRO A 359 -1.06 -10.31 15.56
C PRO A 359 -1.54 -11.74 15.85
N ILE A 360 -2.44 -12.25 15.01
CA ILE A 360 -2.81 -13.66 14.99
C ILE A 360 -1.70 -14.41 14.23
N THR A 361 -0.68 -14.81 14.98
CA THR A 361 0.56 -15.37 14.40
C THR A 361 0.34 -16.65 13.60
N SER A 362 -0.68 -17.45 13.94
CA SER A 362 -1.04 -18.65 13.17
C SER A 362 -1.42 -18.33 11.72
N ILE A 363 -2.05 -17.18 11.47
CA ILE A 363 -2.44 -16.71 10.13
C ILE A 363 -1.22 -16.10 9.42
N LEU A 364 -0.50 -15.21 10.10
CA LEU A 364 0.58 -14.41 9.51
C LEU A 364 1.93 -15.14 9.46
N SER A 365 2.03 -16.38 9.94
CA SER A 365 3.28 -17.16 10.01
C SER A 365 3.97 -17.39 8.66
N CYS A 366 3.22 -17.39 7.55
CA CYS A 366 3.81 -17.56 6.21
C CYS A 366 4.80 -16.43 5.84
N PHE A 367 4.66 -15.24 6.42
CA PHE A 367 5.59 -14.12 6.19
C PHE A 367 6.95 -14.30 6.90
N SER A 368 7.04 -15.17 7.89
CA SER A 368 8.30 -15.45 8.61
C SER A 368 9.28 -16.34 7.83
N ASN A 369 8.85 -16.96 6.73
CA ASN A 369 9.62 -17.92 5.94
C ASN A 369 10.44 -17.25 4.83
#